data_1b341319f232dd9aa3e242ec2b507c50
#
_entry.id   1b341319f232dd9aa3e242ec2b507c50
#
_cell.length_a   1.000
_cell.length_b   1.000
_cell.length_c   1.000
_cell.angle_alpha   90.00
_cell.angle_beta   90.00
_cell.angle_gamma   90.00
#
_symmetry.space_group_name_H-M   'P 1'
#
loop_
_entity.id
_entity.type
_entity.pdbx_description
1 polymer ?
#
loop_
_entity_poly.entity_id
_entity_poly.type
_entity_poly.pdbx_seq_one_letter_code
_entity_poly.pdbx_strand_id
1 'polypeptide(L)'
;IRDSLKVYTSGNGLTSDQFNYKSGFRDLNGKLYFGTINGFVSFSPEQFITSSNLAPVVMTDLKLNDRSSEICGPRSPLNASMPYTDKIKLRYDQSLFTIDFAMLSYNASSRNQYRYIMRNYIDNWIEIEQPSVTFSNVPPGKYVFEVRGANGTGMWNDQPARLEIEIRPPFYASTMAYVVYVLSIVCLLYTSPSPRDAH
;
A
#
# COMPACT_ATOMS: atom_id res chain seq x y z
N ILE A 1 20.88 -21.68 -13.66
CA ILE A 1 20.53 -20.45 -14.41
C ILE A 1 19.06 -20.64 -14.77
N ARG A 2 18.13 -19.93 -14.14
CA ARG A 2 16.73 -19.88 -14.58
C ARG A 2 16.70 -18.93 -15.77
N ASP A 3 16.47 -19.46 -16.96
CA ASP A 3 16.19 -18.66 -18.15
C ASP A 3 14.87 -17.91 -17.92
N SER A 4 14.96 -16.62 -17.65
CA SER A 4 13.79 -15.77 -17.53
C SER A 4 13.45 -15.23 -18.91
N LEU A 5 12.30 -15.63 -19.45
CA LEU A 5 11.75 -15.07 -20.69
C LEU A 5 11.21 -13.68 -20.41
N LYS A 6 11.72 -12.67 -21.11
CA LYS A 6 11.18 -11.30 -21.08
C LYS A 6 10.40 -11.03 -22.35
N VAL A 7 9.16 -10.61 -22.20
CA VAL A 7 8.29 -10.21 -23.34
C VAL A 7 8.17 -8.69 -23.33
N TYR A 8 8.48 -8.08 -24.48
CA TYR A 8 8.31 -6.65 -24.71
C TYR A 8 7.09 -6.44 -25.61
N THR A 9 6.32 -5.40 -25.30
CA THR A 9 5.10 -5.05 -26.02
C THR A 9 5.08 -3.55 -26.33
N SER A 10 4.06 -3.08 -27.03
CA SER A 10 3.81 -1.64 -27.27
C SER A 10 3.77 -0.84 -25.96
N GLY A 11 3.30 -1.41 -24.87
CA GLY A 11 3.38 -0.81 -23.54
C GLY A 11 4.81 -0.61 -23.01
N ASN A 12 5.81 -1.26 -23.58
CA ASN A 12 7.24 -1.08 -23.29
C ASN A 12 7.95 -0.17 -24.31
N GLY A 13 7.21 0.52 -25.17
CA GLY A 13 7.74 1.45 -26.15
C GLY A 13 7.99 0.85 -27.54
N LEU A 14 7.53 -0.37 -27.81
CA LEU A 14 7.55 -0.89 -29.18
C LEU A 14 6.50 -0.17 -30.04
N THR A 15 6.83 0.05 -31.30
CA THR A 15 5.91 0.68 -32.26
C THR A 15 4.73 -0.21 -32.62
N SER A 16 4.86 -1.52 -32.45
CA SER A 16 3.81 -2.53 -32.69
C SER A 16 4.17 -3.83 -32.00
N ASP A 17 3.16 -4.61 -31.60
CA ASP A 17 3.29 -5.97 -31.08
C ASP A 17 3.35 -7.03 -32.20
N GLN A 18 3.12 -6.61 -33.46
CA GLN A 18 3.14 -7.48 -34.63
C GLN A 18 4.41 -7.25 -35.45
N PHE A 19 5.19 -8.33 -35.60
CA PHE A 19 6.41 -8.34 -36.39
C PHE A 19 6.17 -9.02 -37.75
N ASN A 20 6.84 -8.51 -38.77
CA ASN A 20 6.75 -9.08 -40.10
C ASN A 20 7.56 -10.40 -40.18
N TYR A 21 7.07 -11.34 -40.96
CA TYR A 21 7.74 -12.61 -41.16
C TYR A 21 9.11 -12.44 -41.85
N LYS A 22 10.14 -13.12 -41.28
CA LYS A 22 11.54 -13.05 -41.77
C LYS A 22 12.17 -11.67 -41.85
N SER A 23 11.71 -10.69 -41.07
CA SER A 23 12.20 -9.30 -41.11
C SER A 23 13.23 -8.97 -40.04
N GLY A 24 13.97 -9.97 -39.53
CA GLY A 24 15.06 -9.78 -38.55
C GLY A 24 16.43 -9.66 -39.23
N PHE A 25 17.23 -8.67 -38.80
CA PHE A 25 18.61 -8.45 -39.26
C PHE A 25 19.51 -8.08 -38.07
N ARG A 26 20.74 -8.57 -38.10
CA ARG A 26 21.79 -8.19 -37.14
C ARG A 26 22.93 -7.54 -37.89
N ASP A 27 23.33 -6.33 -37.51
CA ASP A 27 24.49 -5.65 -38.08
C ASP A 27 25.83 -6.14 -37.49
N LEU A 28 26.92 -5.62 -38.04
CA LEU A 28 28.28 -5.97 -37.62
C LEU A 28 28.61 -5.51 -36.20
N ASN A 29 27.88 -4.53 -35.69
CA ASN A 29 28.04 -4.01 -34.31
C ASN A 29 27.16 -4.76 -33.30
N GLY A 30 26.47 -5.80 -33.74
CA GLY A 30 25.59 -6.59 -32.87
C GLY A 30 24.21 -6.01 -32.65
N LYS A 31 23.87 -4.86 -33.25
CA LYS A 31 22.55 -4.23 -33.18
C LYS A 31 21.53 -5.03 -33.97
N LEU A 32 20.36 -5.26 -33.39
CA LEU A 32 19.28 -6.02 -33.97
C LEU A 32 18.22 -5.08 -34.55
N TYR A 33 17.65 -5.46 -35.68
CA TYR A 33 16.60 -4.76 -36.39
C TYR A 33 15.47 -5.72 -36.72
N PHE A 34 14.23 -5.34 -36.40
CA PHE A 34 13.04 -6.12 -36.68
C PHE A 34 11.99 -5.24 -37.37
N GLY A 35 11.49 -5.68 -38.52
CA GLY A 35 10.38 -5.01 -39.20
C GLY A 35 9.07 -5.30 -38.50
N THR A 36 8.26 -4.28 -38.33
CA THR A 36 6.89 -4.35 -37.81
C THR A 36 5.92 -3.80 -38.85
N ILE A 37 4.62 -3.97 -38.63
CA ILE A 37 3.60 -3.42 -39.53
C ILE A 37 3.62 -1.89 -39.60
N ASN A 38 4.14 -1.20 -38.58
CA ASN A 38 4.17 0.26 -38.47
C ASN A 38 5.59 0.83 -38.57
N GLY A 39 6.53 0.10 -39.21
CA GLY A 39 7.92 0.54 -39.35
C GLY A 39 8.92 -0.54 -38.90
N PHE A 40 9.99 -0.14 -38.25
CA PHE A 40 10.96 -1.08 -37.71
C PHE A 40 11.40 -0.69 -36.29
N VAL A 41 11.82 -1.70 -35.55
CA VAL A 41 12.42 -1.53 -34.22
C VAL A 41 13.87 -1.93 -34.28
N SER A 42 14.75 -1.13 -33.69
CA SER A 42 16.16 -1.49 -33.55
C SER A 42 16.65 -1.34 -32.12
N PHE A 43 17.43 -2.29 -31.66
CA PHE A 43 18.02 -2.25 -30.32
C PHE A 43 19.35 -3.02 -30.26
N SER A 44 20.17 -2.66 -29.29
CA SER A 44 21.37 -3.42 -28.95
C SER A 44 21.06 -4.29 -27.73
N PRO A 45 21.28 -5.60 -27.77
CA PRO A 45 21.01 -6.49 -26.64
C PRO A 45 21.68 -6.05 -25.33
N GLU A 46 22.83 -5.40 -25.43
CA GLU A 46 23.61 -4.88 -24.31
C GLU A 46 22.93 -3.69 -23.61
N GLN A 47 22.04 -2.98 -24.31
CA GLN A 47 21.28 -1.85 -23.76
C GLN A 47 20.08 -2.26 -22.92
N PHE A 48 19.71 -3.53 -22.94
CA PHE A 48 18.75 -4.07 -21.98
C PHE A 48 19.39 -4.21 -20.58
N ILE A 49 19.97 -3.10 -20.12
CA ILE A 49 20.46 -2.99 -18.76
C ILE A 49 19.21 -3.11 -17.88
N THR A 50 19.17 -4.18 -17.12
CA THR A 50 18.22 -4.30 -16.03
C THR A 50 18.60 -3.22 -15.02
N SER A 51 17.99 -2.03 -15.13
CA SER A 51 18.19 -1.00 -14.12
C SER A 51 17.76 -1.58 -12.80
N SER A 52 18.72 -1.86 -11.94
CA SER A 52 18.48 -2.35 -10.57
C SER A 52 17.79 -1.31 -9.69
N ASN A 53 17.70 -0.08 -10.16
CA ASN A 53 16.96 0.97 -9.48
C ASN A 53 15.46 0.81 -9.76
N LEU A 54 14.82 0.05 -8.89
CA LEU A 54 13.38 -0.03 -8.84
C LEU A 54 12.83 1.29 -8.28
N ALA A 55 11.83 1.81 -8.97
CA ALA A 55 11.15 3.02 -8.53
C ALA A 55 10.56 2.82 -7.12
N PRO A 56 10.66 3.82 -6.23
CA PRO A 56 10.08 3.74 -4.91
C PRO A 56 8.55 3.65 -5.00
N VAL A 57 7.96 2.93 -4.05
CA VAL A 57 6.52 3.00 -3.79
C VAL A 57 6.27 4.18 -2.87
N VAL A 58 5.27 4.98 -3.19
CA VAL A 58 4.85 6.14 -2.40
C VAL A 58 3.39 5.99 -2.05
N MET A 59 3.01 6.32 -0.83
CA MET A 59 1.62 6.43 -0.43
C MET A 59 1.04 7.73 -0.97
N THR A 60 -0.08 7.64 -1.69
CA THR A 60 -0.64 8.77 -2.43
C THR A 60 -1.84 9.39 -1.74
N ASP A 61 -2.71 8.58 -1.16
CA ASP A 61 -3.93 9.06 -0.51
C ASP A 61 -4.34 8.19 0.68
N LEU A 62 -5.08 8.79 1.60
CA LEU A 62 -5.76 8.12 2.70
C LEU A 62 -7.25 8.45 2.61
N LYS A 63 -8.08 7.45 2.42
CA LYS A 63 -9.53 7.61 2.42
C LYS A 63 -10.12 7.09 3.72
N LEU A 64 -11.02 7.86 4.30
CA LEU A 64 -11.82 7.49 5.46
C LEU A 64 -13.27 7.38 5.03
N ASN A 65 -13.90 6.21 5.21
CA ASN A 65 -15.26 5.94 4.75
C ASN A 65 -15.47 6.33 3.26
N ASP A 66 -14.54 5.89 2.39
CA ASP A 66 -14.52 6.14 0.95
C ASP A 66 -14.38 7.63 0.52
N ARG A 67 -14.00 8.51 1.44
CA ARG A 67 -13.71 9.91 1.16
C ARG A 67 -12.25 10.20 1.43
N SER A 68 -11.58 10.87 0.48
CA SER A 68 -10.19 11.33 0.67
C SER A 68 -10.10 12.24 1.89
N SER A 69 -9.07 12.01 2.70
CA SER A 69 -8.85 12.79 3.91
C SER A 69 -8.23 14.14 3.55
N GLU A 70 -8.89 15.22 3.94
CA GLU A 70 -8.36 16.58 3.79
C GLU A 70 -7.15 16.79 4.72
N ILE A 71 -6.14 17.52 4.25
CA ILE A 71 -4.99 17.89 5.06
C ILE A 71 -5.41 18.94 6.08
N CYS A 72 -5.06 18.74 7.36
CA CYS A 72 -5.38 19.65 8.47
C CYS A 72 -6.90 19.92 8.68
N GLY A 73 -7.78 19.02 8.24
CA GLY A 73 -9.22 19.10 8.48
C GLY A 73 -9.59 18.84 9.95
N PRO A 74 -10.77 19.26 10.42
CA PRO A 74 -11.18 19.15 11.84
C PRO A 74 -11.23 17.72 12.39
N ARG A 75 -11.32 16.73 11.54
CA ARG A 75 -11.33 15.29 11.87
C ARG A 75 -10.30 14.48 11.07
N SER A 76 -9.41 15.17 10.38
CA SER A 76 -8.39 14.52 9.56
C SER A 76 -7.26 13.98 10.43
N PRO A 77 -6.77 12.77 10.17
CA PRO A 77 -5.56 12.24 10.78
C PRO A 77 -4.28 12.79 10.13
N LEU A 78 -4.42 13.56 9.02
CA LEU A 78 -3.31 14.06 8.21
C LEU A 78 -2.93 15.49 8.59
N ASN A 79 -1.68 15.67 8.99
CA ASN A 79 -1.07 16.99 9.21
C ASN A 79 -0.29 17.48 7.98
N ALA A 80 0.05 16.58 7.07
CA ALA A 80 0.73 16.82 5.81
C ALA A 80 0.17 15.89 4.73
N SER A 81 0.56 16.07 3.47
CA SER A 81 0.17 15.14 2.41
C SER A 81 0.77 13.74 2.65
N MET A 82 0.08 12.70 2.19
CA MET A 82 0.44 11.30 2.45
C MET A 82 1.89 10.94 2.14
N PRO A 83 2.51 11.39 1.03
CA PRO A 83 3.91 11.09 0.73
C PRO A 83 4.92 11.56 1.79
N TYR A 84 4.54 12.53 2.62
CA TYR A 84 5.38 13.12 3.66
C TYR A 84 4.90 12.78 5.08
N THR A 85 4.00 11.80 5.19
CA THR A 85 3.41 11.40 6.47
C THR A 85 3.91 10.02 6.84
N ASP A 86 4.71 9.92 7.89
CA ASP A 86 5.23 8.65 8.42
C ASP A 86 4.28 8.02 9.45
N LYS A 87 3.38 8.83 10.04
CA LYS A 87 2.50 8.39 11.11
C LYS A 87 1.13 9.05 11.03
N ILE A 88 0.10 8.22 11.17
CA ILE A 88 -1.30 8.67 11.28
C ILE A 88 -1.91 8.19 12.60
N LYS A 89 -2.87 8.98 13.11
CA LYS A 89 -3.64 8.65 14.31
C LYS A 89 -5.11 8.61 13.93
N LEU A 90 -5.67 7.41 13.92
CA LEU A 90 -7.09 7.18 13.65
C LEU A 90 -7.88 7.14 14.96
N ARG A 91 -9.10 7.59 14.91
CA ARG A 91 -10.07 7.44 16.00
C ARG A 91 -10.78 6.10 15.85
N TYR A 92 -11.42 5.64 16.92
CA TYR A 92 -12.17 4.39 16.91
C TYR A 92 -13.34 4.37 15.90
N ASP A 93 -13.90 5.55 15.60
CA ASP A 93 -14.98 5.74 14.62
C ASP A 93 -14.48 5.79 13.15
N GLN A 94 -13.17 5.79 12.94
CA GLN A 94 -12.48 5.76 11.65
C GLN A 94 -11.91 4.36 11.34
N SER A 95 -12.68 3.32 11.63
CA SER A 95 -12.26 1.93 11.50
C SER A 95 -12.30 1.39 10.06
N LEU A 96 -12.92 2.11 9.14
CA LEU A 96 -12.90 1.85 7.70
C LEU A 96 -11.98 2.87 7.03
N PHE A 97 -10.83 2.42 6.58
CA PHE A 97 -9.86 3.28 5.88
C PHE A 97 -9.20 2.55 4.72
N THR A 98 -8.90 3.32 3.68
CA THR A 98 -8.23 2.85 2.47
C THR A 98 -6.93 3.62 2.29
N ILE A 99 -5.86 2.90 2.01
CA ILE A 99 -4.55 3.47 1.71
C ILE A 99 -4.30 3.24 0.22
N ASP A 100 -4.17 4.32 -0.52
CA ASP A 100 -3.76 4.30 -1.91
C ASP A 100 -2.26 4.55 -2.00
N PHE A 101 -1.59 3.86 -2.91
CA PHE A 101 -0.16 3.99 -3.15
C PHE A 101 0.15 3.81 -4.63
N ALA A 102 1.30 4.27 -5.05
CA ALA A 102 1.74 4.14 -6.43
C ALA A 102 3.24 3.88 -6.49
N MET A 103 3.68 3.09 -7.45
CA MET A 103 5.09 2.98 -7.79
C MET A 103 5.43 4.07 -8.80
N LEU A 104 6.45 4.89 -8.51
CA LEU A 104 6.91 5.98 -9.37
C LEU A 104 7.72 5.43 -10.56
N SER A 105 7.13 4.50 -11.30
CA SER A 105 7.72 3.89 -12.49
C SER A 105 7.04 4.40 -13.74
N TYR A 106 7.83 4.93 -14.65
CA TYR A 106 7.35 5.37 -15.97
C TYR A 106 7.27 4.21 -16.99
N ASN A 107 7.82 3.05 -16.65
CA ASN A 107 7.86 1.89 -17.54
C ASN A 107 6.71 0.94 -17.22
N ALA A 108 5.77 0.77 -18.17
CA ALA A 108 4.72 -0.25 -18.15
C ALA A 108 3.99 -0.37 -16.80
N SER A 109 3.45 0.75 -16.30
CA SER A 109 2.72 0.83 -15.03
C SER A 109 1.55 -0.18 -14.91
N SER A 110 1.01 -0.62 -16.04
CA SER A 110 -0.07 -1.63 -16.10
C SER A 110 0.34 -3.04 -15.67
N ARG A 111 1.61 -3.30 -15.45
CA ARG A 111 2.15 -4.61 -15.00
C ARG A 111 2.80 -4.54 -13.62
N ASN A 112 2.65 -3.46 -12.90
CA ASN A 112 3.16 -3.36 -11.55
C ASN A 112 2.37 -4.30 -10.63
N GLN A 113 3.10 -5.07 -9.84
CA GLN A 113 2.54 -5.89 -8.79
C GLN A 113 2.90 -5.29 -7.45
N TYR A 114 2.03 -5.47 -6.48
CA TYR A 114 2.24 -4.96 -5.14
C TYR A 114 2.08 -6.09 -4.13
N ARG A 115 2.77 -5.95 -3.00
CA ARG A 115 2.50 -6.76 -1.82
C ARG A 115 2.57 -5.89 -0.59
N TYR A 116 1.68 -6.16 0.35
CA TYR A 116 1.64 -5.42 1.60
C TYR A 116 1.60 -6.35 2.80
N ILE A 117 1.95 -5.79 3.95
CA ILE A 117 1.78 -6.40 5.26
C ILE A 117 1.39 -5.30 6.25
N MET A 118 0.55 -5.62 7.21
CA MET A 118 0.26 -4.76 8.34
C MET A 118 0.76 -5.46 9.61
N ARG A 119 1.94 -5.09 10.08
CA ARG A 119 2.55 -5.65 11.29
C ARG A 119 1.63 -5.49 12.49
N ASN A 120 1.57 -6.49 13.34
CA ASN A 120 0.66 -6.63 14.49
C ASN A 120 -0.82 -6.87 14.13
N TYR A 121 -1.14 -7.10 12.84
CA TYR A 121 -2.48 -7.42 12.37
C TYR A 121 -2.49 -8.56 11.35
N ILE A 122 -1.53 -8.57 10.42
CA ILE A 122 -1.37 -9.56 9.37
C ILE A 122 0.07 -10.07 9.44
N ASP A 123 0.25 -11.40 9.53
CA ASP A 123 1.57 -12.02 9.70
C ASP A 123 2.30 -12.27 8.38
N ASN A 124 1.57 -12.34 7.28
CA ASN A 124 2.11 -12.69 5.98
C ASN A 124 1.96 -11.56 4.95
N TRP A 125 2.86 -11.51 3.99
CA TRP A 125 2.74 -10.62 2.83
C TRP A 125 1.58 -11.07 1.95
N ILE A 126 0.70 -10.14 1.60
CA ILE A 126 -0.44 -10.34 0.70
C ILE A 126 -0.12 -9.67 -0.63
N GLU A 127 -0.20 -10.42 -1.71
CA GLU A 127 -0.02 -9.91 -3.07
C GLU A 127 -1.33 -9.35 -3.61
N ILE A 128 -1.24 -8.20 -4.28
CA ILE A 128 -2.37 -7.49 -4.87
C ILE A 128 -1.96 -6.86 -6.21
N GLU A 129 -2.92 -6.73 -7.10
CA GLU A 129 -2.73 -6.08 -8.41
C GLU A 129 -3.12 -4.60 -8.37
N GLN A 130 -4.06 -4.25 -7.50
CA GLN A 130 -4.54 -2.87 -7.38
C GLN A 130 -3.66 -2.06 -6.42
N PRO A 131 -3.37 -0.79 -6.73
CA PRO A 131 -2.55 0.08 -5.88
C PRO A 131 -3.35 0.67 -4.70
N SER A 132 -4.20 -0.13 -4.08
CA SER A 132 -5.13 0.31 -3.04
C SER A 132 -5.46 -0.84 -2.09
N VAL A 133 -5.48 -0.58 -0.79
CA VAL A 133 -5.86 -1.55 0.24
C VAL A 133 -6.84 -0.92 1.20
N THR A 134 -7.96 -1.62 1.41
CA THR A 134 -9.00 -1.22 2.35
C THR A 134 -8.97 -2.10 3.59
N PHE A 135 -8.97 -1.47 4.74
CA PHE A 135 -9.07 -2.12 6.04
C PHE A 135 -10.39 -1.76 6.69
N SER A 136 -11.04 -2.76 7.28
CA SER A 136 -12.29 -2.59 8.01
C SER A 136 -12.20 -3.22 9.39
N ASN A 137 -12.77 -2.55 10.39
CA ASN A 137 -12.87 -3.06 11.77
C ASN A 137 -11.52 -3.45 12.42
N VAL A 138 -10.46 -2.70 12.12
CA VAL A 138 -9.16 -2.93 12.76
C VAL A 138 -9.25 -2.53 14.24
N PRO A 139 -8.87 -3.42 15.17
CA PRO A 139 -8.92 -3.12 16.60
C PRO A 139 -8.06 -1.93 17.00
N PRO A 140 -8.35 -1.26 18.13
CA PRO A 140 -7.45 -0.26 18.68
C PRO A 140 -6.06 -0.84 18.97
N GLY A 141 -5.02 -0.12 18.52
CA GLY A 141 -3.65 -0.60 18.62
C GLY A 141 -2.66 0.23 17.81
N LYS A 142 -1.42 -0.24 17.79
CA LYS A 142 -0.34 0.34 16.98
C LYS A 142 0.07 -0.67 15.91
N TYR A 143 0.07 -0.23 14.68
CA TYR A 143 0.33 -1.04 13.49
C TYR A 143 1.36 -0.37 12.61
N VAL A 144 2.07 -1.15 11.80
CA VAL A 144 2.96 -0.64 10.76
C VAL A 144 2.53 -1.25 9.44
N PHE A 145 2.01 -0.41 8.56
CA PHE A 145 1.70 -0.78 7.19
C PHE A 145 2.97 -0.67 6.37
N GLU A 146 3.32 -1.75 5.67
CA GLU A 146 4.44 -1.80 4.75
C GLU A 146 3.96 -2.27 3.39
N VAL A 147 4.37 -1.59 2.33
CA VAL A 147 4.05 -1.97 0.95
C VAL A 147 5.31 -1.99 0.09
N ARG A 148 5.41 -2.99 -0.77
CA ARG A 148 6.46 -3.15 -1.77
C ARG A 148 5.84 -3.25 -3.14
N GLY A 149 6.55 -2.75 -4.15
CA GLY A 149 6.17 -2.88 -5.54
C GLY A 149 7.18 -3.74 -6.30
N ALA A 150 6.69 -4.46 -7.29
CA ALA A 150 7.48 -5.09 -8.32
C ALA A 150 7.18 -4.45 -9.67
N ASN A 151 8.20 -4.29 -10.48
CA ASN A 151 8.03 -3.85 -11.86
C ASN A 151 7.53 -5.01 -12.74
N GLY A 152 7.15 -4.70 -13.97
CA GLY A 152 6.72 -5.70 -14.96
C GLY A 152 7.74 -6.80 -15.28
N THR A 153 8.96 -6.74 -14.72
CA THR A 153 9.99 -7.79 -14.83
C THR A 153 10.01 -8.72 -13.61
N GLY A 154 9.12 -8.52 -12.64
CA GLY A 154 9.02 -9.35 -11.43
C GLY A 154 10.07 -9.07 -10.37
N MET A 155 10.83 -8.00 -10.48
CA MET A 155 11.78 -7.60 -9.44
C MET A 155 11.09 -6.73 -8.39
N TRP A 156 11.23 -7.12 -7.12
CA TRP A 156 10.66 -6.43 -5.97
C TRP A 156 11.59 -5.33 -5.46
N ASN A 157 10.99 -4.21 -5.06
CA ASN A 157 11.73 -3.14 -4.41
C ASN A 157 12.26 -3.62 -3.03
N ASP A 158 13.53 -3.35 -2.74
CA ASP A 158 14.17 -3.74 -1.49
C ASP A 158 13.68 -2.91 -0.30
N GLN A 159 13.34 -1.64 -0.54
CA GLN A 159 12.86 -0.74 0.50
C GLN A 159 11.33 -0.64 0.47
N PRO A 160 10.63 -1.12 1.52
CA PRO A 160 9.20 -0.91 1.62
C PRO A 160 8.86 0.55 1.94
N ALA A 161 7.77 1.06 1.38
CA ALA A 161 7.13 2.25 1.92
C ALA A 161 6.45 1.88 3.24
N ARG A 162 6.62 2.71 4.28
CA ARG A 162 6.15 2.44 5.65
C ARG A 162 5.24 3.55 6.14
N LEU A 163 4.20 3.15 6.89
CA LEU A 163 3.28 4.06 7.56
C LEU A 163 2.93 3.51 8.94
N GLU A 164 3.20 4.26 9.99
CA GLU A 164 2.74 3.94 11.32
C GLU A 164 1.28 4.34 11.50
N ILE A 165 0.45 3.41 11.95
CA ILE A 165 -0.98 3.61 12.16
C ILE A 165 -1.29 3.36 13.64
N GLU A 166 -1.77 4.39 14.33
CA GLU A 166 -2.21 4.31 15.72
C GLU A 166 -3.73 4.50 15.77
N ILE A 167 -4.45 3.43 16.13
CA ILE A 167 -5.91 3.47 16.31
C ILE A 167 -6.20 3.62 17.78
N ARG A 168 -6.85 4.75 18.15
CA ARG A 168 -7.16 5.04 19.56
C ARG A 168 -8.41 4.28 20.02
N PRO A 169 -8.41 3.74 21.26
CA PRO A 169 -9.61 3.15 21.83
C PRO A 169 -10.71 4.21 22.03
N PRO A 170 -11.97 3.79 22.06
CA PRO A 170 -13.07 4.68 22.43
C PRO A 170 -12.91 5.19 23.87
N PHE A 171 -13.45 6.37 24.15
CA PHE A 171 -13.31 7.00 25.47
C PHE A 171 -13.86 6.14 26.61
N TYR A 172 -14.91 5.36 26.35
CA TYR A 172 -15.54 4.47 27.35
C TYR A 172 -14.71 3.20 27.63
N ALA A 173 -13.74 2.85 26.82
CA ALA A 173 -12.78 1.76 27.02
C ALA A 173 -11.41 2.29 27.46
N SER A 174 -11.30 3.54 27.89
CA SER A 174 -10.08 4.10 28.43
C SER A 174 -9.88 3.67 29.88
N THR A 175 -8.63 3.65 30.36
CA THR A 175 -8.28 3.31 31.74
C THR A 175 -9.07 4.18 32.76
N MET A 176 -9.27 5.47 32.43
CA MET A 176 -10.06 6.37 33.28
C MET A 176 -11.54 5.97 33.37
N ALA A 177 -12.12 5.50 32.25
CA ALA A 177 -13.51 5.04 32.26
C ALA A 177 -13.68 3.80 33.17
N TYR A 178 -12.75 2.86 33.14
CA TYR A 178 -12.79 1.71 34.06
C TYR A 178 -12.70 2.11 35.52
N VAL A 179 -11.85 3.08 35.88
CA VAL A 179 -11.79 3.63 37.23
C VAL A 179 -13.14 4.22 37.64
N VAL A 180 -13.77 5.00 36.79
CA VAL A 180 -15.10 5.57 37.05
C VAL A 180 -16.15 4.48 37.21
N TYR A 181 -16.12 3.41 36.40
CA TYR A 181 -17.07 2.29 36.52
C TYR A 181 -16.90 1.56 37.85
N VAL A 182 -15.66 1.28 38.25
CA VAL A 182 -15.38 0.63 39.58
C VAL A 182 -15.86 1.50 40.71
N LEU A 183 -15.57 2.81 40.70
CA LEU A 183 -16.04 3.73 41.74
C LEU A 183 -17.58 3.81 41.78
N SER A 184 -18.25 3.82 40.63
CA SER A 184 -19.71 3.81 40.56
C SER A 184 -20.32 2.55 41.14
N ILE A 185 -19.72 1.39 40.85
CA ILE A 185 -20.17 0.10 41.43
C ILE A 185 -19.98 0.08 42.94
N VAL A 186 -18.83 0.52 43.42
CA VAL A 186 -18.54 0.59 44.88
C VAL A 186 -19.54 1.53 45.57
N CYS A 187 -19.81 2.69 44.97
CA CYS A 187 -20.79 3.66 45.48
C CYS A 187 -22.21 3.05 45.54
N LEU A 188 -22.65 2.34 44.52
CA LEU A 188 -23.95 1.68 44.48
C LEU A 188 -24.06 0.56 45.51
N LEU A 189 -22.99 -0.22 45.73
CA LEU A 189 -22.97 -1.26 46.74
C LEU A 189 -23.01 -0.67 48.16
N TYR A 190 -22.34 0.47 48.38
CA TYR A 190 -22.37 1.17 49.66
C TYR A 190 -23.72 1.84 49.96
N THR A 191 -24.41 2.35 48.92
CA THR A 191 -25.70 3.04 49.05
C THR A 191 -26.89 2.06 49.06
N SER A 192 -26.68 0.77 48.79
CA SER A 192 -27.74 -0.24 48.88
C SER A 192 -28.17 -0.40 50.34
N PRO A 193 -29.45 -0.11 50.68
CA PRO A 193 -29.94 -0.24 52.05
C PRO A 193 -29.78 -1.69 52.52
N SER A 194 -29.18 -1.85 53.71
CA SER A 194 -29.04 -3.16 54.31
C SER A 194 -30.44 -3.76 54.54
N PRO A 195 -30.70 -5.01 54.21
CA PRO A 195 -32.00 -5.65 54.47
C PRO A 195 -32.34 -5.79 55.96
N ARG A 196 -31.50 -5.28 56.87
CA ARG A 196 -31.71 -5.30 58.33
C ARG A 196 -32.52 -4.10 58.86
N ASP A 197 -32.80 -3.06 58.04
CA ASP A 197 -33.52 -1.89 58.49
C ASP A 197 -35.01 -1.95 58.14
N ALA A 198 -35.53 -3.09 57.75
CA ALA A 198 -36.95 -3.33 57.46
C ALA A 198 -37.60 -4.19 58.57
N HIS A 199 -37.60 -3.67 59.82
CA HIS A 199 -38.48 -4.12 60.91
C HIS A 199 -38.95 -2.95 61.70
#